data_7c34bddf66970604a6e6b99006d94aa6
#
_entry.id   7c34bddf66970604a6e6b99006d94aa6
#
_cell.length_a   1.000
_cell.length_b   1.000
_cell.length_c   1.000
_cell.angle_alpha   90.00
_cell.angle_beta   90.00
_cell.angle_gamma   90.00
#
_symmetry.space_group_name_H-M   'P 1'
#
loop_
_entity.id
_entity.type
_entity.pdbx_description
1 polymer ?
#
loop_
_entity_poly.entity_id
_entity_poly.type
_entity_poly.pdbx_seq_one_letter_code
_entity_poly.pdbx_strand_id
1 'polypeptide(L)'
;MVKEMNGNALNVEHDINIHLENKKVSRHFFVFLFLMYAIVYMTKNCFSGALADIVADGVLTKSQTGLITALFYLAYTPLQIVGGIVADKHSPEFLIKVGLFGSAVANAIIFFNHNYYVMLVVWTLNAMIQFALWPGTYKIITSQLCRSDKSFMIFFISIASTLGLLMSYVVAAILPSWEMNFAVSAAALFILTVIMHVYDKHLNRFMIRDYEPISINSGKSTYGGSTFSLFMKSGFFLLLIPVVIRCLVGQGSKTLAPLMLHEIFKTDPSFGNLLNVLIILAGLCGTLLVKLVLYPRIVKNELLGLIICGSILLGFTVAFVFAPTMPLTVVSLCGIALFSTAASLFISYFNASFAKYGKNGTAAGISNAAASFGIVLLNYGILKISEIWGWDYVRYLWLALSALLIICAVGVFFINKGFKKSEKQN
;
A
#
# COMPACT_ATOMS: atom_id res chain seq x y z
N MET A 1 -43.41 -8.77 52.25
CA MET A 1 -43.96 -8.46 50.94
C MET A 1 -42.84 -7.91 50.09
N VAL A 2 -42.07 -8.81 49.53
CA VAL A 2 -40.91 -8.53 48.66
C VAL A 2 -41.40 -8.74 47.23
N LYS A 3 -41.51 -7.67 46.49
CA LYS A 3 -41.90 -7.71 45.07
C LYS A 3 -40.62 -7.76 44.22
N GLU A 4 -40.56 -8.81 43.44
CA GLU A 4 -39.56 -9.05 42.41
C GLU A 4 -39.38 -7.82 41.52
N MET A 5 -38.15 -7.34 41.44
CA MET A 5 -37.65 -6.53 40.33
C MET A 5 -36.83 -7.45 39.45
N ASN A 6 -37.45 -8.03 38.45
CA ASN A 6 -36.79 -8.69 37.34
C ASN A 6 -35.94 -7.66 36.60
N GLY A 7 -34.65 -7.84 36.75
CA GLY A 7 -33.67 -7.04 36.05
C GLY A 7 -33.45 -7.53 34.62
N ASN A 8 -33.50 -6.64 33.70
CA ASN A 8 -32.66 -6.72 32.50
C ASN A 8 -31.29 -6.19 32.88
N ALA A 9 -30.42 -7.07 33.36
CA ALA A 9 -29.00 -6.82 33.34
C ALA A 9 -28.58 -6.82 31.87
N LEU A 10 -28.53 -5.64 31.28
CA LEU A 10 -27.78 -5.41 30.05
C LEU A 10 -26.36 -5.92 30.30
N ASN A 11 -25.99 -7.02 29.65
CA ASN A 11 -24.60 -7.44 29.53
C ASN A 11 -23.86 -6.33 28.77
N VAL A 12 -23.36 -5.37 29.50
CA VAL A 12 -22.40 -4.40 28.98
C VAL A 12 -21.11 -5.18 28.81
N GLU A 13 -20.85 -5.66 27.58
CA GLU A 13 -19.53 -6.15 27.22
C GLU A 13 -18.55 -4.98 27.42
N HIS A 14 -17.78 -5.04 28.47
CA HIS A 14 -16.69 -4.10 28.70
C HIS A 14 -15.49 -4.56 27.85
N ASP A 15 -15.16 -3.78 26.83
CA ASP A 15 -13.88 -3.95 26.15
C ASP A 15 -12.74 -3.54 27.08
N ILE A 16 -11.84 -4.46 27.35
CA ILE A 16 -10.64 -4.20 28.16
C ILE A 16 -9.69 -3.37 27.32
N ASN A 17 -9.61 -2.07 27.54
CA ASN A 17 -8.62 -1.21 26.91
C ASN A 17 -7.25 -1.38 27.60
N ILE A 18 -6.34 -2.04 26.90
CA ILE A 18 -4.95 -2.22 27.34
C ILE A 18 -4.11 -1.16 26.65
N HIS A 19 -3.54 -0.20 27.40
CA HIS A 19 -2.74 0.87 26.82
C HIS A 19 -1.52 1.24 27.68
N LEU A 20 -0.53 1.90 27.05
CA LEU A 20 0.66 2.44 27.69
C LEU A 20 0.39 3.88 28.13
N GLU A 21 0.45 4.16 29.42
CA GLU A 21 0.32 5.52 29.95
C GLU A 21 1.63 6.30 29.88
N ASN A 22 2.76 5.60 29.98
CA ASN A 22 4.09 6.20 29.93
C ASN A 22 4.45 6.62 28.50
N LYS A 23 4.38 7.92 28.20
CA LYS A 23 4.69 8.51 26.89
C LYS A 23 6.08 8.13 26.36
N LYS A 24 7.07 8.03 27.25
CA LYS A 24 8.43 7.69 26.86
C LYS A 24 8.51 6.25 26.37
N VAL A 25 7.92 5.30 27.10
CA VAL A 25 7.85 3.89 26.71
C VAL A 25 7.04 3.73 25.42
N SER A 26 5.89 4.39 25.32
CA SER A 26 5.04 4.40 24.12
C SER A 26 5.77 4.88 22.88
N ARG A 27 6.56 5.97 22.99
CA ARG A 27 7.34 6.51 21.87
C ARG A 27 8.50 5.61 21.45
N HIS A 28 9.19 4.98 22.40
CA HIS A 28 10.25 4.01 22.06
C HIS A 28 9.67 2.81 21.33
N PHE A 29 8.53 2.30 21.79
CA PHE A 29 7.88 1.18 21.14
C PHE A 29 7.36 1.57 19.74
N PHE A 30 6.84 2.79 19.59
CA PHE A 30 6.44 3.30 18.27
C PHE A 30 7.63 3.37 17.30
N VAL A 31 8.79 3.86 17.74
CA VAL A 31 10.00 3.90 16.89
C VAL A 31 10.39 2.49 16.44
N PHE A 32 10.32 1.52 17.36
CA PHE A 32 10.55 0.12 17.00
C PHE A 32 9.52 -0.37 15.95
N LEU A 33 8.21 -0.12 16.15
CA LEU A 33 7.17 -0.51 15.19
C LEU A 33 7.35 0.17 13.82
N PHE A 34 7.76 1.43 13.83
CA PHE A 34 8.07 2.17 12.60
C PHE A 34 9.22 1.53 11.81
N LEU A 35 10.33 1.25 12.47
CA LEU A 35 11.50 0.60 11.86
C LEU A 35 11.18 -0.84 11.43
N MET A 36 10.49 -1.60 12.28
CA MET A 36 10.00 -2.94 11.95
C MET A 36 9.16 -2.93 10.68
N TYR A 37 8.21 -2.00 10.59
CA TYR A 37 7.31 -1.92 9.44
C TYR A 37 8.04 -1.46 8.15
N ALA A 38 9.03 -0.57 8.28
CA ALA A 38 9.89 -0.21 7.16
C ALA A 38 10.70 -1.42 6.66
N ILE A 39 11.29 -2.20 7.56
CA ILE A 39 12.04 -3.41 7.20
C ILE A 39 11.09 -4.48 6.61
N VAL A 40 9.89 -4.66 7.14
CA VAL A 40 8.88 -5.56 6.54
C VAL A 40 8.56 -5.15 5.10
N TYR A 41 8.43 -3.84 4.83
CA TYR A 41 8.20 -3.36 3.45
C TYR A 41 9.43 -3.49 2.56
N MET A 42 10.64 -3.33 3.11
CA MET A 42 11.88 -3.62 2.41
C MET A 42 11.92 -5.08 1.95
N THR A 43 11.68 -6.01 2.87
CA THR A 43 11.72 -7.45 2.59
C THR A 43 10.56 -7.93 1.70
N LYS A 44 9.40 -7.30 1.78
CA LYS A 44 8.27 -7.54 0.87
C LYS A 44 8.59 -7.15 -0.57
N ASN A 45 9.41 -6.12 -0.77
CA ASN A 45 9.77 -5.60 -2.09
C ASN A 45 11.16 -6.08 -2.56
N CYS A 46 11.85 -6.96 -1.81
CA CYS A 46 13.18 -7.46 -2.18
C CYS A 46 13.16 -8.18 -3.54
N PHE A 47 12.06 -8.90 -3.87
CA PHE A 47 11.89 -9.53 -5.17
C PHE A 47 11.83 -8.48 -6.30
N SER A 48 11.16 -7.35 -6.08
CA SER A 48 11.10 -6.26 -7.06
C SER A 48 12.47 -5.57 -7.23
N GLY A 49 13.23 -5.43 -6.15
CA GLY A 49 14.61 -4.91 -6.20
C GLY A 49 15.55 -5.85 -6.95
N ALA A 50 15.38 -7.16 -6.77
CA ALA A 50 16.19 -8.19 -7.44
C ALA A 50 15.73 -8.50 -8.88
N LEU A 51 14.57 -8.01 -9.32
CA LEU A 51 13.93 -8.42 -10.57
C LEU A 51 14.81 -8.21 -11.82
N ALA A 52 15.48 -7.07 -11.90
CA ALA A 52 16.33 -6.74 -13.05
C ALA A 52 17.53 -7.69 -13.15
N ASP A 53 18.16 -8.00 -12.01
CA ASP A 53 19.30 -8.91 -11.94
C ASP A 53 18.87 -10.35 -12.24
N ILE A 54 17.76 -10.84 -11.65
CA ILE A 54 17.22 -12.19 -11.92
C ILE A 54 16.95 -12.42 -13.41
N VAL A 55 16.42 -11.40 -14.09
CA VAL A 55 16.16 -11.46 -15.55
C VAL A 55 17.45 -11.33 -16.34
N ALA A 56 18.39 -10.47 -15.95
CA ALA A 56 19.67 -10.28 -16.60
C ALA A 56 20.54 -11.54 -16.54
N ASP A 57 20.53 -12.23 -15.40
CA ASP A 57 21.24 -13.50 -15.19
C ASP A 57 20.55 -14.70 -15.85
N GLY A 58 19.37 -14.50 -16.46
CA GLY A 58 18.63 -15.54 -17.17
C GLY A 58 18.04 -16.62 -16.24
N VAL A 59 17.95 -16.39 -14.94
CA VAL A 59 17.39 -17.33 -13.94
C VAL A 59 15.89 -17.52 -14.16
N LEU A 60 15.17 -16.41 -14.38
CA LEU A 60 13.74 -16.40 -14.69
C LEU A 60 13.45 -15.45 -15.86
N THR A 61 12.40 -15.78 -16.64
CA THR A 61 11.87 -14.84 -17.64
C THR A 61 11.07 -13.71 -16.99
N LYS A 62 10.82 -12.62 -17.72
CA LYS A 62 9.95 -11.53 -17.26
C LYS A 62 8.55 -12.00 -16.89
N SER A 63 7.99 -12.92 -17.70
CA SER A 63 6.67 -13.49 -17.40
C SER A 63 6.67 -14.33 -16.12
N GLN A 64 7.73 -15.08 -15.86
CA GLN A 64 7.86 -15.88 -14.64
C GLN A 64 7.99 -15.00 -13.40
N THR A 65 8.88 -13.99 -13.43
CA THR A 65 9.00 -13.02 -12.34
C THR A 65 7.70 -12.25 -12.12
N GLY A 66 7.03 -11.89 -13.21
CA GLY A 66 5.72 -11.23 -13.20
C GLY A 66 4.64 -12.09 -12.55
N LEU A 67 4.58 -13.38 -12.86
CA LEU A 67 3.59 -14.30 -12.27
C LEU A 67 3.83 -14.51 -10.78
N ILE A 68 5.09 -14.66 -10.33
CA ILE A 68 5.44 -14.78 -8.91
C ILE A 68 4.94 -13.55 -8.13
N THR A 69 5.24 -12.35 -8.61
CA THR A 69 4.84 -11.11 -7.95
C THR A 69 3.34 -10.84 -8.05
N ALA A 70 2.69 -11.20 -9.16
CA ALA A 70 1.24 -11.09 -9.32
C ALA A 70 0.49 -11.99 -8.35
N LEU A 71 0.89 -13.27 -8.22
CA LEU A 71 0.27 -14.22 -7.28
C LEU A 71 0.48 -13.79 -5.83
N PHE A 72 1.62 -13.19 -5.49
CA PHE A 72 1.82 -12.58 -4.17
C PHE A 72 0.72 -11.57 -3.85
N TYR A 73 0.47 -10.59 -4.72
CA TYR A 73 -0.55 -9.57 -4.48
C TYR A 73 -1.97 -10.12 -4.56
N LEU A 74 -2.22 -11.10 -5.43
CA LEU A 74 -3.52 -11.76 -5.55
C LEU A 74 -3.88 -12.54 -4.28
N ALA A 75 -2.91 -13.21 -3.64
CA ALA A 75 -3.10 -13.89 -2.36
C ALA A 75 -3.17 -12.91 -1.18
N TYR A 76 -2.30 -11.90 -1.15
CA TYR A 76 -2.19 -10.94 -0.05
C TYR A 76 -3.43 -10.08 0.14
N THR A 77 -4.02 -9.58 -0.96
CA THR A 77 -5.08 -8.56 -0.91
C THR A 77 -6.36 -9.03 -0.21
N PRO A 78 -6.97 -10.17 -0.56
CA PRO A 78 -8.17 -10.63 0.13
C PRO A 78 -7.89 -11.03 1.59
N LEU A 79 -6.69 -11.56 1.84
CA LEU A 79 -6.29 -11.97 3.18
C LEU A 79 -6.06 -10.80 4.15
N GLN A 80 -5.83 -9.59 3.66
CA GLN A 80 -5.79 -8.41 4.55
C GLN A 80 -7.13 -8.15 5.25
N ILE A 81 -8.26 -8.45 4.60
CA ILE A 81 -9.59 -8.33 5.21
C ILE A 81 -9.73 -9.37 6.32
N VAL A 82 -9.33 -10.62 6.04
CA VAL A 82 -9.29 -11.70 7.04
C VAL A 82 -8.35 -11.34 8.18
N GLY A 83 -7.20 -10.73 7.87
CA GLY A 83 -6.21 -10.26 8.83
C GLY A 83 -6.76 -9.28 9.86
N GLY A 84 -7.61 -8.35 9.42
CA GLY A 84 -8.32 -7.44 10.32
C GLY A 84 -9.20 -8.20 11.32
N ILE A 85 -10.03 -9.13 10.83
CA ILE A 85 -10.93 -9.94 11.67
C ILE A 85 -10.14 -10.82 12.65
N VAL A 86 -9.04 -11.43 12.19
CA VAL A 86 -8.19 -12.28 13.03
C VAL A 86 -7.44 -11.45 14.07
N ALA A 87 -6.95 -10.26 13.69
CA ALA A 87 -6.30 -9.33 14.62
C ALA A 87 -7.26 -8.85 15.72
N ASP A 88 -8.56 -8.76 15.46
CA ASP A 88 -9.55 -8.41 16.49
C ASP A 88 -9.75 -9.52 17.54
N LYS A 89 -9.57 -10.78 17.14
CA LYS A 89 -9.81 -11.96 18.00
C LYS A 89 -8.56 -12.50 18.69
N HIS A 90 -7.38 -12.19 18.15
CA HIS A 90 -6.10 -12.71 18.65
C HIS A 90 -5.15 -11.58 19.04
N SER A 91 -4.11 -11.93 19.81
CA SER A 91 -3.07 -10.96 20.18
C SER A 91 -2.32 -10.50 18.92
N PRO A 92 -2.29 -9.18 18.66
CA PRO A 92 -1.61 -8.64 17.49
C PRO A 92 -0.09 -8.92 17.52
N GLU A 93 0.52 -9.00 18.71
CA GLU A 93 1.93 -9.33 18.90
C GLU A 93 2.25 -10.75 18.43
N PHE A 94 1.39 -11.71 18.73
CA PHE A 94 1.54 -13.09 18.26
C PHE A 94 1.46 -13.16 16.73
N LEU A 95 0.47 -12.50 16.13
CA LEU A 95 0.28 -12.47 14.68
C LEU A 95 1.48 -11.84 13.97
N ILE A 96 2.03 -10.76 14.53
CA ILE A 96 3.23 -10.10 14.00
C ILE A 96 4.42 -11.06 14.06
N LYS A 97 4.64 -11.75 15.19
CA LYS A 97 5.75 -12.72 15.33
C LYS A 97 5.64 -13.86 14.32
N VAL A 98 4.45 -14.42 14.12
CA VAL A 98 4.20 -15.47 13.11
C VAL A 98 4.48 -14.94 11.70
N GLY A 99 4.00 -13.74 11.38
CA GLY A 99 4.24 -13.10 10.08
C GLY A 99 5.72 -12.84 9.80
N LEU A 100 6.46 -12.31 10.78
CA LEU A 100 7.89 -12.05 10.67
C LEU A 100 8.70 -13.34 10.49
N PHE A 101 8.47 -14.33 11.38
CA PHE A 101 9.19 -15.60 11.34
C PHE A 101 8.93 -16.39 10.06
N GLY A 102 7.65 -16.52 9.66
CA GLY A 102 7.30 -17.24 8.43
C GLY A 102 7.86 -16.55 7.18
N SER A 103 7.88 -15.21 7.16
CA SER A 103 8.52 -14.45 6.08
C SER A 103 10.05 -14.63 6.08
N ALA A 104 10.69 -14.73 7.25
CA ALA A 104 12.12 -15.04 7.34
C ALA A 104 12.43 -16.40 6.72
N VAL A 105 11.65 -17.42 7.05
CA VAL A 105 11.79 -18.78 6.48
C VAL A 105 11.57 -18.76 4.96
N ALA A 106 10.54 -18.06 4.48
CA ALA A 106 10.27 -17.97 3.04
C ALA A 106 11.44 -17.32 2.27
N ASN A 107 12.01 -16.23 2.79
CA ASN A 107 13.18 -15.59 2.20
C ASN A 107 14.42 -16.51 2.24
N ALA A 108 14.64 -17.23 3.34
CA ALA A 108 15.74 -18.19 3.45
C ALA A 108 15.61 -19.33 2.43
N ILE A 109 14.40 -19.86 2.20
CA ILE A 109 14.19 -20.91 1.18
C ILE A 109 14.56 -20.39 -0.22
N ILE A 110 14.15 -19.17 -0.58
CA ILE A 110 14.46 -18.58 -1.89
C ILE A 110 15.97 -18.33 -2.03
N PHE A 111 16.67 -17.93 -0.97
CA PHE A 111 18.12 -17.78 -0.99
C PHE A 111 18.86 -19.06 -1.37
N PHE A 112 18.36 -20.21 -0.90
CA PHE A 112 19.00 -21.51 -1.19
C PHE A 112 18.45 -22.23 -2.43
N ASN A 113 17.29 -21.81 -2.95
CA ASN A 113 16.62 -22.53 -4.04
C ASN A 113 16.04 -21.57 -5.08
N HIS A 114 16.61 -21.62 -6.28
CA HIS A 114 16.27 -20.73 -7.40
C HIS A 114 15.34 -21.41 -8.43
N ASN A 115 14.75 -22.56 -8.10
CA ASN A 115 13.78 -23.20 -8.97
C ASN A 115 12.50 -22.36 -9.06
N TYR A 116 12.04 -22.10 -10.28
CA TYR A 116 10.84 -21.29 -10.55
C TYR A 116 9.62 -21.72 -9.74
N TYR A 117 9.29 -23.00 -9.70
CA TYR A 117 8.11 -23.49 -8.99
C TYR A 117 8.23 -23.33 -7.48
N VAL A 118 9.42 -23.53 -6.94
CA VAL A 118 9.69 -23.30 -5.51
C VAL A 118 9.53 -21.82 -5.17
N MET A 119 10.13 -20.93 -5.97
CA MET A 119 9.98 -19.48 -5.78
C MET A 119 8.53 -19.03 -5.88
N LEU A 120 7.77 -19.56 -6.86
CA LEU A 120 6.35 -19.28 -7.06
C LEU A 120 5.52 -19.64 -5.83
N VAL A 121 5.66 -20.88 -5.35
CA VAL A 121 4.89 -21.40 -4.21
C VAL A 121 5.29 -20.69 -2.93
N VAL A 122 6.59 -20.61 -2.65
CA VAL A 122 7.11 -20.01 -1.42
C VAL A 122 6.78 -18.53 -1.33
N TRP A 123 6.89 -17.76 -2.44
CA TRP A 123 6.55 -16.34 -2.44
C TRP A 123 5.05 -16.10 -2.27
N THR A 124 4.21 -16.96 -2.85
CA THR A 124 2.75 -16.92 -2.64
C THR A 124 2.39 -17.25 -1.18
N LEU A 125 3.01 -18.26 -0.58
CA LEU A 125 2.83 -18.58 0.84
C LEU A 125 3.33 -17.45 1.75
N ASN A 126 4.44 -16.79 1.40
CA ASN A 126 4.93 -15.62 2.10
C ASN A 126 3.88 -14.50 2.16
N ALA A 127 3.19 -14.25 1.04
CA ALA A 127 2.08 -13.30 1.01
C ALA A 127 0.96 -13.69 1.98
N MET A 128 0.62 -14.98 2.02
CA MET A 128 -0.41 -15.50 2.92
C MET A 128 -0.01 -15.38 4.40
N ILE A 129 1.25 -15.59 4.73
CA ILE A 129 1.77 -15.47 6.10
C ILE A 129 1.81 -14.01 6.57
N GLN A 130 2.06 -13.07 5.67
CA GLN A 130 2.14 -11.63 5.97
C GLN A 130 0.77 -10.95 6.16
N PHE A 131 -0.35 -11.65 5.97
CA PHE A 131 -1.70 -11.07 5.93
C PHE A 131 -2.06 -10.21 7.16
N ALA A 132 -1.59 -10.57 8.34
CA ALA A 132 -1.93 -9.92 9.60
C ALA A 132 -0.91 -8.87 10.07
N LEU A 133 0.22 -8.70 9.37
CA LEU A 133 1.28 -7.76 9.79
C LEU A 133 0.77 -6.32 9.87
N TRP A 134 0.08 -5.84 8.83
CA TRP A 134 -0.49 -4.49 8.84
C TRP A 134 -1.63 -4.32 9.84
N PRO A 135 -2.69 -5.16 9.82
CA PRO A 135 -3.76 -5.06 10.81
C PRO A 135 -3.26 -5.17 12.25
N GLY A 136 -2.33 -6.07 12.52
CA GLY A 136 -1.71 -6.23 13.85
C GLY A 136 -0.94 -4.99 14.29
N THR A 137 -0.07 -4.45 13.43
CA THR A 137 0.68 -3.23 13.73
C THR A 137 -0.24 -2.04 13.94
N TYR A 138 -1.26 -1.88 13.09
CA TYR A 138 -2.24 -0.80 13.22
C TYR A 138 -3.05 -0.92 14.51
N LYS A 139 -3.45 -2.14 14.91
CA LYS A 139 -4.15 -2.39 16.15
C LYS A 139 -3.29 -2.01 17.37
N ILE A 140 -2.02 -2.38 17.40
CA ILE A 140 -1.10 -1.96 18.48
C ILE A 140 -1.06 -0.43 18.59
N ILE A 141 -0.88 0.27 17.47
CA ILE A 141 -0.79 1.74 17.46
C ILE A 141 -2.09 2.38 17.95
N THR A 142 -3.24 1.86 17.54
CA THR A 142 -4.53 2.48 17.84
C THR A 142 -5.08 2.11 19.22
N SER A 143 -4.78 0.92 19.74
CA SER A 143 -5.30 0.46 21.03
C SER A 143 -4.29 0.56 22.17
N GLN A 144 -3.02 0.20 21.93
CA GLN A 144 -2.05 0.01 23.01
C GLN A 144 -1.12 1.20 23.26
N LEU A 145 -0.90 2.08 22.27
CA LEU A 145 -0.04 3.25 22.42
C LEU A 145 -0.78 4.44 23.05
N CYS A 146 -0.01 5.37 23.62
CA CYS A 146 -0.54 6.55 24.30
C CYS A 146 -1.46 7.38 23.39
N ARG A 147 -2.67 7.71 23.87
CA ARG A 147 -3.73 8.40 23.13
C ARG A 147 -3.30 9.76 22.56
N SER A 148 -2.45 10.51 23.29
CA SER A 148 -2.02 11.86 22.86
C SER A 148 -1.26 11.89 21.56
N ASP A 149 -0.55 10.81 21.22
CA ASP A 149 0.39 10.76 20.11
C ASP A 149 -0.13 9.92 18.91
N LYS A 150 -1.34 9.31 19.02
CA LYS A 150 -1.88 8.36 18.02
C LYS A 150 -1.95 8.94 16.60
N SER A 151 -2.47 10.15 16.42
CA SER A 151 -2.58 10.76 15.08
C SER A 151 -1.21 10.97 14.41
N PHE A 152 -0.22 11.37 15.21
CA PHE A 152 1.16 11.49 14.78
C PHE A 152 1.73 10.13 14.35
N MET A 153 1.52 9.10 15.19
CA MET A 153 2.02 7.75 14.93
C MET A 153 1.40 7.12 13.69
N ILE A 154 0.08 7.28 13.49
CA ILE A 154 -0.62 6.79 12.28
C ILE A 154 -0.08 7.48 11.01
N PHE A 155 0.23 8.76 11.09
CA PHE A 155 0.84 9.47 9.96
C PHE A 155 2.22 8.93 9.62
N PHE A 156 3.10 8.78 10.63
CA PHE A 156 4.46 8.32 10.39
C PHE A 156 4.54 6.87 9.94
N ILE A 157 3.70 5.96 10.49
CA ILE A 157 3.70 4.54 10.05
C ILE A 157 3.34 4.41 8.56
N SER A 158 2.55 5.33 8.02
CA SER A 158 2.24 5.36 6.58
C SER A 158 3.47 5.71 5.73
N ILE A 159 4.42 6.45 6.28
CA ILE A 159 5.70 6.77 5.61
C ILE A 159 6.65 5.57 5.63
N ALA A 160 6.58 4.73 6.68
CA ALA A 160 7.45 3.57 6.82
C ALA A 160 7.38 2.61 5.62
N SER A 161 6.20 2.45 5.00
CA SER A 161 6.04 1.62 3.80
C SER A 161 6.80 2.17 2.59
N THR A 162 6.81 3.49 2.39
CA THR A 162 7.56 4.13 1.31
C THR A 162 9.07 4.09 1.58
N LEU A 163 9.46 4.28 2.85
CA LEU A 163 10.85 4.14 3.26
C LEU A 163 11.35 2.71 3.04
N GLY A 164 10.54 1.70 3.39
CA GLY A 164 10.87 0.31 3.14
C GLY A 164 11.01 -0.03 1.66
N LEU A 165 10.13 0.49 0.81
CA LEU A 165 10.25 0.35 -0.65
C LEU A 165 11.57 0.96 -1.14
N LEU A 166 11.92 2.17 -0.69
CA LEU A 166 13.19 2.82 -1.02
C LEU A 166 14.38 1.98 -0.56
N MET A 167 14.35 1.51 0.69
CA MET A 167 15.41 0.65 1.23
C MET A 167 15.61 -0.63 0.41
N SER A 168 14.55 -1.23 -0.15
CA SER A 168 14.68 -2.45 -0.94
C SER A 168 15.55 -2.24 -2.20
N TYR A 169 15.41 -1.10 -2.87
CA TYR A 169 16.22 -0.78 -4.05
C TYR A 169 17.63 -0.31 -3.70
N VAL A 170 17.80 0.40 -2.58
CA VAL A 170 19.15 0.74 -2.07
C VAL A 170 19.92 -0.54 -1.73
N VAL A 171 19.30 -1.46 -1.01
CA VAL A 171 19.91 -2.75 -0.65
C VAL A 171 20.25 -3.54 -1.91
N ALA A 172 19.32 -3.64 -2.87
CA ALA A 172 19.57 -4.32 -4.14
C ALA A 172 20.72 -3.68 -4.96
N ALA A 173 20.89 -2.35 -4.87
CA ALA A 173 21.96 -1.65 -5.59
C ALA A 173 23.36 -1.87 -5.00
N ILE A 174 23.47 -2.14 -3.70
CA ILE A 174 24.76 -2.26 -3.00
C ILE A 174 25.20 -3.70 -2.77
N LEU A 175 24.28 -4.67 -2.85
CA LEU A 175 24.61 -6.08 -2.64
C LEU A 175 25.28 -6.67 -3.88
N PRO A 176 26.25 -7.60 -3.70
CA PRO A 176 27.02 -8.15 -4.81
C PRO A 176 26.23 -9.10 -5.71
N SER A 177 25.10 -9.63 -5.25
CA SER A 177 24.23 -10.52 -6.02
C SER A 177 22.78 -10.41 -5.55
N TRP A 178 21.86 -10.76 -6.45
CA TRP A 178 20.42 -10.66 -6.17
C TRP A 178 19.95 -11.64 -5.06
N GLU A 179 20.60 -12.80 -4.91
CA GLU A 179 20.31 -13.78 -3.87
C GLU A 179 20.50 -13.17 -2.47
N MET A 180 21.53 -12.32 -2.32
CA MET A 180 21.85 -11.68 -1.05
C MET A 180 20.70 -10.78 -0.55
N ASN A 181 19.83 -10.28 -1.45
CA ASN A 181 18.62 -9.56 -1.03
C ASN A 181 17.71 -10.44 -0.16
N PHE A 182 17.58 -11.71 -0.52
CA PHE A 182 16.77 -12.68 0.24
C PHE A 182 17.48 -13.10 1.54
N ALA A 183 18.80 -13.26 1.53
CA ALA A 183 19.58 -13.56 2.74
C ALA A 183 19.47 -12.43 3.78
N VAL A 184 19.70 -11.19 3.36
CA VAL A 184 19.58 -10.00 4.22
C VAL A 184 18.15 -9.85 4.73
N SER A 185 17.15 -10.09 3.88
CA SER A 185 15.73 -10.06 4.26
C SER A 185 15.40 -11.12 5.30
N ALA A 186 15.88 -12.36 5.12
CA ALA A 186 15.67 -13.45 6.07
C ALA A 186 16.30 -13.13 7.43
N ALA A 187 17.55 -12.67 7.45
CA ALA A 187 18.26 -12.30 8.67
C ALA A 187 17.56 -11.14 9.40
N ALA A 188 17.19 -10.07 8.67
CA ALA A 188 16.51 -8.92 9.25
C ALA A 188 15.16 -9.31 9.89
N LEU A 189 14.34 -10.09 9.19
CA LEU A 189 13.05 -10.56 9.70
C LEU A 189 13.20 -11.49 10.90
N PHE A 190 14.21 -12.36 10.90
CA PHE A 190 14.50 -13.22 12.05
C PHE A 190 14.92 -12.40 13.29
N ILE A 191 15.82 -11.42 13.11
CA ILE A 191 16.24 -10.50 14.19
C ILE A 191 15.01 -9.74 14.72
N LEU A 192 14.15 -9.20 13.84
CA LEU A 192 12.93 -8.52 14.25
C LEU A 192 11.97 -9.44 15.02
N THR A 193 11.88 -10.72 14.65
CA THR A 193 11.07 -11.70 15.38
C THR A 193 11.56 -11.85 16.82
N VAL A 194 12.87 -11.96 17.02
CA VAL A 194 13.50 -12.06 18.34
C VAL A 194 13.28 -10.78 19.14
N ILE A 195 13.52 -9.62 18.53
CA ILE A 195 13.32 -8.32 19.19
C ILE A 195 11.85 -8.15 19.59
N MET A 196 10.90 -8.46 18.70
CA MET A 196 9.46 -8.38 19.02
C MET A 196 9.06 -9.31 20.16
N HIS A 197 9.66 -10.51 20.25
CA HIS A 197 9.43 -11.44 21.36
C HIS A 197 9.93 -10.87 22.70
N VAL A 198 11.08 -10.20 22.70
CA VAL A 198 11.64 -9.54 23.91
C VAL A 198 10.78 -8.33 24.29
N TYR A 199 10.38 -7.51 23.31
CA TYR A 199 9.51 -6.36 23.56
C TYR A 199 8.15 -6.77 24.14
N ASP A 200 7.51 -7.79 23.60
CA ASP A 200 6.22 -8.30 24.07
C ASP A 200 6.29 -8.66 25.58
N LYS A 201 7.33 -9.39 25.98
CA LYS A 201 7.54 -9.72 27.39
C LYS A 201 7.78 -8.49 28.27
N HIS A 202 8.50 -7.50 27.76
CA HIS A 202 8.84 -6.30 28.52
C HIS A 202 7.65 -5.36 28.67
N LEU A 203 6.90 -5.14 27.59
CA LEU A 203 5.77 -4.21 27.55
C LEU A 203 4.60 -4.66 28.44
N ASN A 204 4.36 -5.94 28.56
CA ASN A 204 3.30 -6.48 29.43
C ASN A 204 3.43 -6.00 30.91
N ARG A 205 4.63 -5.53 31.32
CA ARG A 205 4.85 -4.96 32.65
C ARG A 205 4.38 -3.50 32.80
N PHE A 206 4.21 -2.78 31.67
CA PHE A 206 3.84 -1.37 31.63
C PHE A 206 2.43 -1.13 31.09
N MET A 207 1.71 -2.18 30.72
CA MET A 207 0.36 -2.08 30.21
C MET A 207 -0.65 -1.95 31.35
N ILE A 208 -1.47 -0.90 31.29
CA ILE A 208 -2.60 -0.69 32.16
C ILE A 208 -3.85 -1.25 31.50
N ARG A 209 -4.71 -1.88 32.30
CA ARG A 209 -6.01 -2.41 31.85
C ARG A 209 -7.11 -1.52 32.41
N ASP A 210 -7.70 -0.70 31.58
CA ASP A 210 -8.87 0.09 31.88
C ASP A 210 -10.12 -0.53 31.29
N TYR A 211 -11.22 -0.46 32.04
CA TYR A 211 -12.54 -0.85 31.54
C TYR A 211 -13.25 0.41 31.03
N GLU A 212 -13.39 0.56 29.71
CA GLU A 212 -14.24 1.60 29.13
C GLU A 212 -15.55 0.99 28.61
N PRO A 213 -16.71 1.63 28.84
CA PRO A 213 -17.93 1.21 28.20
C PRO A 213 -17.81 1.37 26.69
N ILE A 214 -18.20 0.35 25.93
CA ILE A 214 -18.21 0.39 24.47
C ILE A 214 -19.17 1.50 24.03
N SER A 215 -18.62 2.61 23.57
CA SER A 215 -19.42 3.57 22.82
C SER A 215 -19.66 3.00 21.42
N ILE A 216 -20.76 2.27 21.26
CA ILE A 216 -21.27 1.85 19.94
C ILE A 216 -21.73 3.12 19.21
N ASN A 217 -20.79 3.93 18.75
CA ASN A 217 -21.04 4.90 17.70
C ASN A 217 -21.05 4.17 16.36
N SER A 218 -21.97 3.23 16.20
CA SER A 218 -22.45 2.82 14.89
C SER A 218 -23.14 4.05 14.29
N GLY A 219 -22.37 4.82 13.52
CA GLY A 219 -22.91 5.95 12.77
C GLY A 219 -24.11 5.46 11.99
N LYS A 220 -25.34 5.81 12.44
CA LYS A 220 -26.56 5.55 11.69
C LYS A 220 -26.32 6.11 10.29
N SER A 221 -26.40 5.24 9.29
CA SER A 221 -26.32 5.66 7.88
C SER A 221 -27.40 6.71 7.65
N THR A 222 -26.99 7.95 7.40
CA THR A 222 -27.88 9.07 7.09
C THR A 222 -28.44 8.98 5.66
N TYR A 223 -28.05 7.97 4.89
CA TYR A 223 -28.54 7.75 3.54
C TYR A 223 -29.65 6.71 3.54
N GLY A 224 -30.86 7.12 3.11
CA GLY A 224 -32.06 6.26 3.08
C GLY A 224 -32.08 5.20 1.96
N GLY A 225 -31.05 5.13 1.11
CA GLY A 225 -30.91 4.16 0.03
C GLY A 225 -29.84 3.10 0.28
N SER A 226 -29.77 2.11 -0.62
CA SER A 226 -28.71 1.09 -0.55
C SER A 226 -27.32 1.68 -0.81
N THR A 227 -26.28 1.09 -0.21
CA THR A 227 -24.88 1.45 -0.46
C THR A 227 -24.50 1.38 -1.94
N PHE A 228 -25.04 0.38 -2.65
CA PHE A 228 -24.84 0.22 -4.08
C PHE A 228 -25.41 1.40 -4.88
N SER A 229 -26.65 1.83 -4.56
CA SER A 229 -27.29 2.99 -5.19
C SER A 229 -26.51 4.30 -4.93
N LEU A 230 -25.98 4.49 -3.71
CA LEU A 230 -25.13 5.61 -3.36
C LEU A 230 -23.87 5.66 -4.24
N PHE A 231 -23.18 4.54 -4.37
CA PHE A 231 -21.93 4.45 -5.15
C PHE A 231 -22.18 4.60 -6.66
N MET A 232 -23.29 4.08 -7.18
CA MET A 232 -23.70 4.31 -8.58
C MET A 232 -23.98 5.79 -8.85
N LYS A 233 -24.83 6.42 -8.04
CA LYS A 233 -25.23 7.81 -8.23
C LYS A 233 -24.10 8.82 -8.01
N SER A 234 -23.14 8.53 -7.14
CA SER A 234 -21.99 9.37 -6.86
C SER A 234 -20.88 9.27 -7.91
N GLY A 235 -20.94 8.28 -8.83
CA GLY A 235 -19.88 7.97 -9.79
C GLY A 235 -18.72 7.17 -9.21
N PHE A 236 -18.86 6.62 -8.00
CA PHE A 236 -17.78 5.89 -7.33
C PHE A 236 -17.28 4.67 -8.13
N PHE A 237 -18.17 3.89 -8.76
CA PHE A 237 -17.74 2.74 -9.54
C PHE A 237 -16.95 3.14 -10.79
N LEU A 238 -17.28 4.26 -11.42
CA LEU A 238 -16.49 4.78 -12.53
C LEU A 238 -15.10 5.25 -12.07
N LEU A 239 -14.96 5.74 -10.83
CA LEU A 239 -13.67 6.12 -10.24
C LEU A 239 -12.72 4.94 -10.11
N LEU A 240 -13.21 3.69 -9.99
CA LEU A 240 -12.35 2.52 -9.85
C LEU A 240 -11.43 2.32 -11.07
N ILE A 241 -11.86 2.76 -12.27
CA ILE A 241 -11.02 2.73 -13.48
C ILE A 241 -9.77 3.63 -13.31
N PRO A 242 -9.90 4.93 -13.00
CA PRO A 242 -8.76 5.76 -12.62
C PRO A 242 -7.88 5.16 -11.50
N VAL A 243 -8.47 4.50 -10.48
CA VAL A 243 -7.72 3.85 -9.40
C VAL A 243 -6.82 2.74 -9.94
N VAL A 244 -7.35 1.85 -10.78
CA VAL A 244 -6.59 0.75 -11.41
C VAL A 244 -5.48 1.30 -12.29
N ILE A 245 -5.81 2.24 -13.20
CA ILE A 245 -4.86 2.82 -14.16
C ILE A 245 -3.73 3.55 -13.43
N ARG A 246 -4.07 4.40 -12.45
CA ARG A 246 -3.09 5.10 -11.64
C ARG A 246 -2.13 4.12 -10.95
N CYS A 247 -2.67 3.02 -10.42
CA CYS A 247 -1.85 2.02 -9.76
C CYS A 247 -0.93 1.33 -10.77
N LEU A 248 -1.44 0.94 -11.92
CA LEU A 248 -0.67 0.29 -12.98
C LEU A 248 0.47 1.19 -13.49
N VAL A 249 0.18 2.44 -13.88
CA VAL A 249 1.17 3.37 -14.42
C VAL A 249 2.12 3.89 -13.33
N GLY A 250 1.59 4.32 -12.18
CA GLY A 250 2.39 4.93 -11.12
C GLY A 250 3.18 3.95 -10.27
N GLN A 251 2.74 2.71 -10.06
CA GLN A 251 3.57 1.68 -9.46
C GLN A 251 4.54 1.09 -10.48
N GLY A 252 4.11 0.95 -11.74
CA GLY A 252 4.98 0.52 -12.84
C GLY A 252 6.22 1.40 -12.97
N SER A 253 6.06 2.73 -12.89
CA SER A 253 7.18 3.66 -12.94
C SER A 253 8.18 3.50 -11.77
N LYS A 254 7.77 2.88 -10.65
CA LYS A 254 8.61 2.66 -9.46
C LYS A 254 9.16 1.23 -9.37
N THR A 255 8.45 0.23 -9.89
CA THR A 255 8.83 -1.16 -9.70
C THR A 255 9.51 -1.76 -10.93
N LEU A 256 9.18 -1.29 -12.13
CA LEU A 256 9.74 -1.80 -13.38
C LEU A 256 10.86 -0.91 -13.94
N ALA A 257 11.12 0.27 -13.38
CA ALA A 257 12.12 1.19 -13.89
C ALA A 257 13.53 0.58 -13.99
N PRO A 258 14.06 -0.17 -13.00
CA PRO A 258 15.40 -0.76 -13.11
C PRO A 258 15.50 -1.71 -14.31
N LEU A 259 14.54 -2.62 -14.46
CA LEU A 259 14.50 -3.55 -15.59
C LEU A 259 14.35 -2.82 -16.93
N MET A 260 13.47 -1.82 -16.98
CA MET A 260 13.24 -1.02 -18.17
C MET A 260 14.51 -0.25 -18.59
N LEU A 261 15.22 0.38 -17.66
CA LEU A 261 16.48 1.07 -17.90
C LEU A 261 17.58 0.11 -18.36
N HIS A 262 17.67 -1.07 -17.72
CA HIS A 262 18.60 -2.12 -18.12
C HIS A 262 18.37 -2.55 -19.57
N GLU A 263 17.15 -2.88 -19.95
CA GLU A 263 16.86 -3.41 -21.28
C GLU A 263 16.94 -2.37 -22.40
N ILE A 264 16.46 -1.13 -22.16
CA ILE A 264 16.44 -0.07 -23.17
C ILE A 264 17.82 0.56 -23.36
N PHE A 265 18.52 0.88 -22.25
CA PHE A 265 19.76 1.65 -22.29
C PHE A 265 21.00 0.82 -21.96
N LYS A 266 20.84 -0.50 -21.76
CA LYS A 266 21.94 -1.43 -21.40
C LYS A 266 22.71 -1.00 -20.15
N THR A 267 21.99 -0.41 -19.18
CA THR A 267 22.55 -0.01 -17.91
C THR A 267 22.78 -1.23 -17.02
N ASP A 268 23.75 -1.14 -16.12
CA ASP A 268 23.89 -2.12 -15.04
C ASP A 268 22.62 -2.12 -14.17
N PRO A 269 22.07 -3.30 -13.77
CA PRO A 269 20.89 -3.38 -12.92
C PRO A 269 21.03 -2.63 -11.59
N SER A 270 22.20 -2.70 -10.94
CA SER A 270 22.48 -1.98 -9.69
C SER A 270 22.38 -0.48 -9.88
N PHE A 271 22.90 0.06 -11.00
CA PHE A 271 22.74 1.48 -11.35
C PHE A 271 21.27 1.82 -11.64
N GLY A 272 20.54 0.95 -12.31
CA GLY A 272 19.09 1.08 -12.51
C GLY A 272 18.33 1.15 -11.18
N ASN A 273 18.68 0.32 -10.22
CA ASN A 273 18.11 0.36 -8.87
C ASN A 273 18.43 1.68 -8.15
N LEU A 274 19.64 2.21 -8.28
CA LEU A 274 20.01 3.50 -7.70
C LEU A 274 19.22 4.67 -8.31
N LEU A 275 19.05 4.69 -9.64
CA LEU A 275 18.21 5.69 -10.31
C LEU A 275 16.74 5.58 -9.88
N ASN A 276 16.26 4.38 -9.60
CA ASN A 276 14.89 4.16 -9.12
C ASN A 276 14.63 4.78 -7.74
N VAL A 277 15.66 4.94 -6.90
CA VAL A 277 15.54 5.69 -5.64
C VAL A 277 15.04 7.11 -5.89
N LEU A 278 15.51 7.79 -6.93
CA LEU A 278 15.04 9.13 -7.30
C LEU A 278 13.57 9.12 -7.70
N ILE A 279 13.11 8.09 -8.43
CA ILE A 279 11.72 7.94 -8.85
C ILE A 279 10.80 7.72 -7.64
N ILE A 280 11.23 6.91 -6.67
CA ILE A 280 10.48 6.66 -5.43
C ILE A 280 10.40 7.94 -4.59
N LEU A 281 11.49 8.68 -4.46
CA LEU A 281 11.53 9.97 -3.75
C LEU A 281 10.61 11.01 -4.42
N ALA A 282 10.61 11.09 -5.75
CA ALA A 282 9.66 11.93 -6.48
C ALA A 282 8.21 11.56 -6.16
N GLY A 283 7.89 10.26 -6.08
CA GLY A 283 6.57 9.80 -5.64
C GLY A 283 6.22 10.27 -4.22
N LEU A 284 7.16 10.23 -3.28
CA LEU A 284 6.95 10.76 -1.92
C LEU A 284 6.67 12.27 -1.94
N CYS A 285 7.42 13.04 -2.73
CA CYS A 285 7.18 14.47 -2.93
C CYS A 285 5.77 14.76 -3.45
N GLY A 286 5.17 13.87 -4.26
CA GLY A 286 3.78 14.00 -4.71
C GLY A 286 2.77 14.04 -3.57
N THR A 287 2.95 13.21 -2.54
CA THR A 287 2.10 13.24 -1.34
C THR A 287 2.24 14.57 -0.58
N LEU A 288 3.50 15.03 -0.42
CA LEU A 288 3.78 16.29 0.27
C LEU A 288 3.24 17.48 -0.52
N LEU A 289 3.39 17.48 -1.84
CA LEU A 289 2.86 18.52 -2.73
C LEU A 289 1.35 18.70 -2.55
N VAL A 290 0.58 17.61 -2.53
CA VAL A 290 -0.87 17.69 -2.32
C VAL A 290 -1.18 18.20 -0.92
N LYS A 291 -0.55 17.64 0.10
CA LYS A 291 -0.87 17.95 1.51
C LYS A 291 -0.50 19.37 1.90
N LEU A 292 0.64 19.89 1.39
CA LEU A 292 1.17 21.19 1.81
C LEU A 292 0.78 22.34 0.88
N VAL A 293 0.54 22.06 -0.40
CA VAL A 293 0.36 23.10 -1.43
C VAL A 293 -0.97 22.97 -2.15
N LEU A 294 -1.25 21.85 -2.80
CA LEU A 294 -2.39 21.76 -3.71
C LEU A 294 -3.73 21.82 -2.96
N TYR A 295 -3.96 20.90 -2.02
CA TYR A 295 -5.25 20.80 -1.34
C TYR A 295 -5.60 22.02 -0.46
N PRO A 296 -4.69 22.50 0.41
CA PRO A 296 -5.04 23.63 1.27
C PRO A 296 -5.14 24.98 0.55
N ARG A 297 -4.42 25.18 -0.57
CA ARG A 297 -4.27 26.51 -1.20
C ARG A 297 -4.89 26.64 -2.58
N ILE A 298 -4.84 25.60 -3.42
CA ILE A 298 -5.16 25.70 -4.84
C ILE A 298 -6.43 24.95 -5.20
N VAL A 299 -6.60 23.72 -4.72
CA VAL A 299 -7.67 22.82 -5.18
C VAL A 299 -8.46 22.28 -4.01
N LYS A 300 -9.65 22.84 -3.77
CA LYS A 300 -10.56 22.40 -2.70
C LYS A 300 -11.49 21.24 -3.10
N ASN A 301 -11.57 20.92 -4.41
CA ASN A 301 -12.41 19.84 -4.90
C ASN A 301 -11.54 18.63 -5.26
N GLU A 302 -11.83 17.49 -4.63
CA GLU A 302 -11.03 16.27 -4.73
C GLU A 302 -10.97 15.73 -6.16
N LEU A 303 -12.09 15.77 -6.89
CA LEU A 303 -12.16 15.27 -8.26
C LEU A 303 -11.47 16.22 -9.25
N LEU A 304 -11.54 17.52 -9.02
CA LEU A 304 -10.77 18.49 -9.80
C LEU A 304 -9.27 18.29 -9.59
N GLY A 305 -8.85 18.04 -8.35
CA GLY A 305 -7.45 17.70 -8.03
C GLY A 305 -6.97 16.44 -8.75
N LEU A 306 -7.82 15.41 -8.80
CA LEU A 306 -7.55 14.19 -9.56
C LEU A 306 -7.36 14.47 -11.06
N ILE A 307 -8.23 15.30 -11.66
CA ILE A 307 -8.14 15.68 -13.09
C ILE A 307 -6.84 16.46 -13.36
N ILE A 308 -6.51 17.46 -12.52
CA ILE A 308 -5.28 18.26 -12.69
C ILE A 308 -4.04 17.34 -12.59
N CYS A 309 -3.95 16.53 -11.54
CA CYS A 309 -2.82 15.61 -11.37
C CYS A 309 -2.74 14.58 -12.50
N GLY A 310 -3.89 14.07 -12.95
CA GLY A 310 -3.99 13.15 -14.10
C GLY A 310 -3.53 13.81 -15.41
N SER A 311 -3.88 15.07 -15.65
CA SER A 311 -3.46 15.80 -16.86
C SER A 311 -1.95 16.04 -16.88
N ILE A 312 -1.35 16.38 -15.74
CA ILE A 312 0.10 16.56 -15.66
C ILE A 312 0.82 15.19 -15.79
N LEU A 313 0.26 14.13 -15.18
CA LEU A 313 0.74 12.76 -15.36
C LEU A 313 0.73 12.36 -16.83
N LEU A 314 -0.35 12.66 -17.58
CA LEU A 314 -0.41 12.43 -19.03
C LEU A 314 0.71 13.17 -19.74
N GLY A 315 0.99 14.44 -19.41
CA GLY A 315 2.10 15.20 -19.98
C GLY A 315 3.45 14.52 -19.80
N PHE A 316 3.72 14.01 -18.59
CA PHE A 316 4.94 13.23 -18.33
C PHE A 316 4.94 11.86 -19.03
N THR A 317 3.78 11.26 -19.25
CA THR A 317 3.68 10.01 -20.02
C THR A 317 3.95 10.27 -21.51
N VAL A 318 3.49 11.40 -22.06
CA VAL A 318 3.87 11.85 -23.42
C VAL A 318 5.38 12.05 -23.50
N ALA A 319 5.98 12.78 -22.54
CA ALA A 319 7.44 12.96 -22.49
C ALA A 319 8.18 11.62 -22.42
N PHE A 320 7.66 10.65 -21.68
CA PHE A 320 8.22 9.30 -21.57
C PHE A 320 8.18 8.51 -22.88
N VAL A 321 7.08 8.62 -23.66
CA VAL A 321 6.96 7.96 -24.98
C VAL A 321 8.03 8.47 -25.95
N PHE A 322 8.26 9.78 -25.95
CA PHE A 322 9.19 10.42 -26.87
C PHE A 322 10.60 10.64 -26.27
N ALA A 323 10.93 10.05 -25.13
CA ALA A 323 12.22 10.19 -24.47
C ALA A 323 13.34 9.44 -25.23
N PRO A 324 14.26 10.12 -25.93
CA PRO A 324 15.35 9.47 -26.68
C PRO A 324 16.54 9.12 -25.80
N THR A 325 16.63 9.68 -24.60
CA THR A 325 17.79 9.54 -23.70
C THR A 325 17.38 9.05 -22.32
N MET A 326 18.31 8.37 -21.66
CA MET A 326 18.09 7.85 -20.30
C MET A 326 17.73 8.95 -19.29
N PRO A 327 18.41 10.13 -19.22
CA PRO A 327 18.03 11.17 -18.26
C PRO A 327 16.60 11.67 -18.46
N LEU A 328 16.17 11.86 -19.69
CA LEU A 328 14.79 12.30 -20.00
C LEU A 328 13.77 11.23 -19.61
N THR A 329 14.09 9.96 -19.84
CA THR A 329 13.29 8.81 -19.38
C THR A 329 13.14 8.82 -17.86
N VAL A 330 14.23 8.99 -17.12
CA VAL A 330 14.20 9.02 -15.64
C VAL A 330 13.40 10.21 -15.13
N VAL A 331 13.59 11.41 -15.69
CA VAL A 331 12.81 12.61 -15.33
C VAL A 331 11.32 12.38 -15.60
N SER A 332 10.97 11.78 -16.73
CA SER A 332 9.58 11.46 -17.06
C SER A 332 8.97 10.46 -16.09
N LEU A 333 9.71 9.41 -15.71
CA LEU A 333 9.28 8.43 -14.72
C LEU A 333 9.13 9.06 -13.32
N CYS A 334 10.00 10.00 -12.94
CA CYS A 334 9.87 10.80 -11.71
C CYS A 334 8.57 11.61 -11.71
N GLY A 335 8.25 12.28 -12.82
CA GLY A 335 7.00 13.03 -12.98
C GLY A 335 5.77 12.13 -12.91
N ILE A 336 5.78 10.97 -13.57
CA ILE A 336 4.72 9.97 -13.50
C ILE A 336 4.53 9.50 -12.06
N ALA A 337 5.59 9.14 -11.35
CA ALA A 337 5.54 8.69 -9.96
C ALA A 337 4.99 9.77 -9.02
N LEU A 338 5.43 11.02 -9.19
CA LEU A 338 5.00 12.17 -8.40
C LEU A 338 3.50 12.42 -8.55
N PHE A 339 3.02 12.61 -9.79
CA PHE A 339 1.64 12.97 -10.04
C PHE A 339 0.67 11.81 -9.90
N SER A 340 1.11 10.56 -10.11
CA SER A 340 0.34 9.37 -9.76
C SER A 340 0.10 9.26 -8.24
N THR A 341 1.12 9.56 -7.43
CA THR A 341 0.98 9.53 -5.96
C THR A 341 0.11 10.70 -5.48
N ALA A 342 0.26 11.88 -6.08
CA ALA A 342 -0.62 13.02 -5.85
C ALA A 342 -2.09 12.69 -6.16
N ALA A 343 -2.37 12.08 -7.31
CA ALA A 343 -3.71 11.64 -7.70
C ALA A 343 -4.29 10.63 -6.70
N SER A 344 -3.46 9.72 -6.15
CA SER A 344 -3.86 8.77 -5.10
C SER A 344 -4.42 9.45 -3.86
N LEU A 345 -3.80 10.55 -3.43
CA LEU A 345 -4.25 11.27 -2.25
C LEU A 345 -5.60 11.96 -2.47
N PHE A 346 -5.85 12.51 -3.67
CA PHE A 346 -7.15 13.06 -4.02
C PHE A 346 -8.25 11.99 -4.08
N ILE A 347 -7.94 10.77 -4.57
CA ILE A 347 -8.85 9.63 -4.49
C ILE A 347 -9.17 9.29 -3.02
N SER A 348 -8.17 9.31 -2.15
CA SER A 348 -8.36 9.05 -0.72
C SER A 348 -9.25 10.10 -0.05
N TYR A 349 -9.12 11.37 -0.41
CA TYR A 349 -10.01 12.44 0.05
C TYR A 349 -11.44 12.27 -0.46
N PHE A 350 -11.61 11.87 -1.72
CA PHE A 350 -12.93 11.54 -2.25
C PHE A 350 -13.57 10.36 -1.50
N ASN A 351 -12.81 9.29 -1.21
CA ASN A 351 -13.31 8.18 -0.39
C ASN A 351 -13.70 8.64 1.02
N ALA A 352 -12.92 9.54 1.62
CA ALA A 352 -13.22 10.11 2.93
C ALA A 352 -14.52 10.94 2.92
N SER A 353 -14.92 11.54 1.80
CA SER A 353 -16.18 12.31 1.69
C SER A 353 -17.44 11.48 1.93
N PHE A 354 -17.35 10.14 1.80
CA PHE A 354 -18.44 9.22 2.15
C PHE A 354 -18.63 9.03 3.65
N ALA A 355 -17.82 9.67 4.52
CA ALA A 355 -17.99 9.64 5.97
C ALA A 355 -19.37 10.21 6.39
N LYS A 356 -19.88 11.22 5.67
CA LYS A 356 -21.22 11.79 5.90
C LYS A 356 -22.35 10.75 5.75
N TYR A 357 -22.10 9.64 5.04
CA TYR A 357 -23.05 8.54 4.87
C TYR A 357 -22.67 7.30 5.71
N GLY A 358 -21.60 7.36 6.52
CA GLY A 358 -21.06 6.23 7.26
C GLY A 358 -20.48 5.13 6.36
N LYS A 359 -20.03 5.46 5.13
CA LYS A 359 -19.56 4.49 4.11
C LYS A 359 -18.12 4.73 3.62
N ASN A 360 -17.36 5.59 4.30
CA ASN A 360 -15.98 5.88 3.96
C ASN A 360 -15.05 4.65 4.04
N GLY A 361 -15.23 3.79 5.05
CA GLY A 361 -14.47 2.54 5.17
C GLY A 361 -14.74 1.59 4.00
N THR A 362 -16.02 1.42 3.61
CA THR A 362 -16.41 0.60 2.46
C THR A 362 -15.83 1.15 1.15
N ALA A 363 -15.92 2.48 0.94
CA ALA A 363 -15.36 3.13 -0.24
C ALA A 363 -13.82 2.96 -0.32
N ALA A 364 -13.12 3.17 0.81
CA ALA A 364 -11.68 2.96 0.88
C ALA A 364 -11.29 1.49 0.62
N GLY A 365 -12.02 0.53 1.19
CA GLY A 365 -11.78 -0.90 1.00
C GLY A 365 -11.92 -1.33 -0.46
N ILE A 366 -13.02 -0.93 -1.14
CA ILE A 366 -13.23 -1.24 -2.57
C ILE A 366 -12.15 -0.58 -3.44
N SER A 367 -11.82 0.69 -3.17
CA SER A 367 -10.73 1.39 -3.88
C SER A 367 -9.38 0.70 -3.70
N ASN A 368 -9.10 0.19 -2.50
CA ASN A 368 -7.86 -0.54 -2.22
C ASN A 368 -7.80 -1.88 -2.96
N ALA A 369 -8.92 -2.61 -3.03
CA ALA A 369 -9.03 -3.84 -3.82
C ALA A 369 -8.80 -3.56 -5.32
N ALA A 370 -9.39 -2.50 -5.87
CA ALA A 370 -9.17 -2.07 -7.25
C ALA A 370 -7.70 -1.69 -7.51
N ALA A 371 -7.06 -0.99 -6.58
CA ALA A 371 -5.63 -0.67 -6.67
C ALA A 371 -4.77 -1.94 -6.70
N SER A 372 -5.06 -2.92 -5.85
CA SER A 372 -4.35 -4.20 -5.81
C SER A 372 -4.54 -5.00 -7.09
N PHE A 373 -5.73 -4.98 -7.68
CA PHE A 373 -5.97 -5.56 -9.00
C PHE A 373 -5.09 -4.89 -10.07
N GLY A 374 -4.93 -3.56 -10.01
CA GLY A 374 -3.99 -2.83 -10.85
C GLY A 374 -2.53 -3.30 -10.70
N ILE A 375 -2.10 -3.66 -9.48
CA ILE A 375 -0.75 -4.23 -9.24
C ILE A 375 -0.61 -5.63 -9.85
N VAL A 376 -1.65 -6.45 -9.81
CA VAL A 376 -1.65 -7.78 -10.45
C VAL A 376 -1.50 -7.63 -11.98
N LEU A 377 -2.28 -6.73 -12.59
CA LEU A 377 -2.18 -6.42 -14.02
C LEU A 377 -0.80 -5.85 -14.40
N LEU A 378 -0.22 -5.01 -13.55
CA LEU A 378 1.13 -4.49 -13.73
C LEU A 378 2.15 -5.63 -13.76
N ASN A 379 2.19 -6.43 -12.70
CA ASN A 379 3.26 -7.40 -12.51
C ASN A 379 3.24 -8.52 -13.55
N TYR A 380 2.08 -9.04 -13.91
CA TYR A 380 2.01 -10.09 -14.92
C TYR A 380 1.74 -9.50 -16.32
N GLY A 381 0.73 -8.65 -16.47
CA GLY A 381 0.29 -8.15 -17.77
C GLY A 381 1.33 -7.29 -18.47
N ILE A 382 1.88 -6.29 -17.78
CA ILE A 382 2.88 -5.38 -18.37
C ILE A 382 4.20 -6.11 -18.65
N LEU A 383 4.66 -6.98 -17.75
CA LEU A 383 5.87 -7.73 -18.00
C LEU A 383 5.71 -8.72 -19.17
N LYS A 384 4.53 -9.36 -19.29
CA LYS A 384 4.22 -10.23 -20.43
C LYS A 384 4.18 -9.44 -21.74
N ILE A 385 3.57 -8.27 -21.74
CA ILE A 385 3.55 -7.36 -22.92
C ILE A 385 4.97 -6.95 -23.29
N SER A 386 5.79 -6.55 -22.30
CA SER A 386 7.18 -6.15 -22.56
C SER A 386 8.05 -7.28 -23.08
N GLU A 387 7.75 -8.53 -22.69
CA GLU A 387 8.45 -9.71 -23.16
C GLU A 387 8.15 -10.03 -24.63
N ILE A 388 6.86 -9.91 -25.04
CA ILE A 388 6.40 -10.28 -26.38
C ILE A 388 6.62 -9.15 -27.39
N TRP A 389 6.29 -7.91 -27.00
CA TRP A 389 6.23 -6.75 -27.91
C TRP A 389 7.25 -5.65 -27.59
N GLY A 390 8.00 -5.79 -26.50
CA GLY A 390 9.01 -4.81 -26.09
C GLY A 390 8.44 -3.62 -25.29
N TRP A 391 9.35 -2.76 -24.83
CA TRP A 391 9.01 -1.60 -23.99
C TRP A 391 8.30 -0.47 -24.72
N ASP A 392 8.44 -0.36 -26.04
CA ASP A 392 7.76 0.69 -26.79
C ASP A 392 6.24 0.50 -26.78
N TYR A 393 5.75 -0.74 -26.87
CA TYR A 393 4.33 -1.02 -26.69
C TYR A 393 3.84 -0.67 -25.28
N VAL A 394 4.66 -0.89 -24.26
CA VAL A 394 4.33 -0.51 -22.87
C VAL A 394 4.23 1.02 -22.75
N ARG A 395 5.12 1.79 -23.39
CA ARG A 395 5.08 3.26 -23.42
C ARG A 395 3.76 3.76 -24.03
N TYR A 396 3.36 3.26 -25.20
CA TYR A 396 2.09 3.63 -25.85
C TYR A 396 0.88 3.17 -25.04
N LEU A 397 0.93 1.99 -24.44
CA LEU A 397 -0.14 1.52 -23.55
C LEU A 397 -0.32 2.43 -22.34
N TRP A 398 0.76 2.84 -21.70
CA TRP A 398 0.69 3.79 -20.57
C TRP A 398 0.13 5.15 -20.98
N LEU A 399 0.46 5.61 -22.19
CA LEU A 399 -0.10 6.85 -22.75
C LEU A 399 -1.62 6.72 -22.91
N ALA A 400 -2.09 5.67 -23.56
CA ALA A 400 -3.52 5.41 -23.77
C ALA A 400 -4.28 5.28 -22.43
N LEU A 401 -3.72 4.55 -21.47
CA LEU A 401 -4.29 4.40 -20.13
C LEU A 401 -4.33 5.73 -19.37
N SER A 402 -3.29 6.57 -19.48
CA SER A 402 -3.27 7.89 -18.82
C SER A 402 -4.33 8.83 -19.41
N ALA A 403 -4.58 8.77 -20.72
CA ALA A 403 -5.67 9.50 -21.35
C ALA A 403 -7.04 8.98 -20.87
N LEU A 404 -7.24 7.67 -20.80
CA LEU A 404 -8.47 7.04 -20.28
C LEU A 404 -8.73 7.42 -18.82
N LEU A 405 -7.68 7.52 -17.99
CA LEU A 405 -7.79 7.99 -16.60
C LEU A 405 -8.48 9.36 -16.54
N ILE A 406 -8.04 10.31 -17.37
CA ILE A 406 -8.59 11.66 -17.38
C ILE A 406 -10.04 11.64 -17.85
N ILE A 407 -10.35 10.92 -18.93
CA ILE A 407 -11.73 10.80 -19.45
C ILE A 407 -12.67 10.29 -18.37
N CYS A 408 -12.26 9.21 -17.67
CA CYS A 408 -13.07 8.66 -16.57
C CYS A 408 -13.16 9.62 -15.39
N ALA A 409 -12.06 10.31 -15.01
CA ALA A 409 -12.06 11.28 -13.91
C ALA A 409 -13.00 12.46 -14.18
N VAL A 410 -13.02 12.97 -15.42
CA VAL A 410 -13.96 14.01 -15.88
C VAL A 410 -15.40 13.49 -15.81
N GLY A 411 -15.66 12.26 -16.27
CA GLY A 411 -16.97 11.61 -16.15
C GLY A 411 -17.46 11.54 -14.69
N VAL A 412 -16.59 11.09 -13.78
CA VAL A 412 -16.89 11.05 -12.32
C VAL A 412 -17.22 12.45 -11.80
N PHE A 413 -16.45 13.46 -12.20
CA PHE A 413 -16.68 14.86 -11.77
C PHE A 413 -18.07 15.34 -12.13
N PHE A 414 -18.53 15.14 -13.37
CA PHE A 414 -19.86 15.57 -13.79
C PHE A 414 -20.99 14.76 -13.12
N ILE A 415 -20.85 13.44 -12.98
CA ILE A 415 -21.80 12.58 -12.29
C ILE A 415 -21.95 13.03 -10.83
N ASN A 416 -20.83 13.23 -10.14
CA ASN A 416 -20.82 13.65 -8.73
C ASN A 416 -21.40 15.05 -8.53
N LYS A 417 -21.13 15.97 -9.48
CA LYS A 417 -21.73 17.32 -9.47
C LYS A 417 -23.25 17.26 -9.58
N GLY A 418 -23.78 16.41 -10.47
CA GLY A 418 -25.22 16.15 -10.61
C GLY A 418 -25.81 15.56 -9.33
N PHE A 419 -25.17 14.55 -8.76
CA PHE A 419 -25.57 13.93 -7.50
C PHE A 419 -25.66 14.94 -6.34
N LYS A 420 -24.61 15.75 -6.12
CA LYS A 420 -24.60 16.80 -5.09
C LYS A 420 -25.67 17.88 -5.30
N LYS A 421 -26.08 18.14 -6.56
CA LYS A 421 -27.17 19.08 -6.85
C LYS A 421 -28.53 18.49 -6.48
N SER A 422 -28.79 17.23 -6.83
CA SER A 422 -30.04 16.55 -6.46
C SER A 422 -30.20 16.38 -4.94
N GLU A 423 -29.10 16.16 -4.23
CA GLU A 423 -29.07 16.03 -2.77
C GLU A 423 -29.41 17.34 -2.02
N LYS A 424 -29.17 18.49 -2.63
CA LYS A 424 -29.53 19.81 -2.08
C LYS A 424 -30.98 20.21 -2.34
N GLN A 425 -31.65 19.54 -3.28
CA GLN A 425 -33.02 19.80 -3.66
C GLN A 425 -34.05 18.93 -2.91
N ASN A 426 -33.58 17.80 -2.35
CA ASN A 426 -34.31 16.91 -1.45
C ASN A 426 -33.93 17.20 0.01
#